data_6750d7c458d0ba77d05b97563dc68a59
#
_entry.id   6750d7c458d0ba77d05b97563dc68a59
#
_cell.length_a   1.000
_cell.length_b   1.000
_cell.length_c   1.000
_cell.angle_alpha   90.00
_cell.angle_beta   90.00
_cell.angle_gamma   90.00
#
_symmetry.space_group_name_H-M   'P 1'
#
loop_
_entity.id
_entity.type
_entity.pdbx_description
1 polymer ?
#
loop_
_entity_poly.entity_id
_entity_poly.type
_entity_poly.pdbx_seq_one_letter_code
_entity_poly.pdbx_strand_id
1 'polypeptide(L)'
;NYILFLEDIGNCQDLTSIYQSTIIPKDFIDKLIMGLNYIHQQKISKVYPENKLLRKLNHQHIFILPFIENDIPLDHVQKGLKELAKPFKTNKILFKKISEAGKIYMEKGDTLLHGDYYPGSWIQLDKRLCIIDPEFSFLGPKEFDLGVMAAHIILTTGQRLFFDLTIKNYQGKINVNMTKIYCGIEIIRRLIGLAQLPIKRTLKQKKNLLNLANNLILQ
;
A
#
# COMPACT_ATOMS: atom_id res chain seq x y z
N ASN A 1 21.55 -13.69 -20.95
CA ASN A 1 20.50 -12.73 -21.33
C ASN A 1 19.15 -13.35 -21.02
N TYR A 2 18.33 -12.63 -20.25
CA TYR A 2 16.96 -13.05 -19.98
C TYR A 2 16.03 -12.24 -20.89
N ILE A 3 15.06 -12.92 -21.52
CA ILE A 3 14.03 -12.30 -22.35
C ILE A 3 12.71 -12.55 -21.67
N LEU A 4 11.94 -11.48 -21.45
CA LEU A 4 10.60 -11.54 -20.90
C LEU A 4 9.60 -11.27 -22.03
N PHE A 5 8.66 -12.20 -22.21
CA PHE A 5 7.54 -12.02 -23.13
C PHE A 5 6.33 -11.56 -22.33
N LEU A 6 5.78 -10.43 -22.69
CA LEU A 6 4.59 -9.84 -22.06
C LEU A 6 3.43 -9.82 -23.06
N GLU A 7 2.21 -9.98 -22.58
CA GLU A 7 1.01 -9.73 -23.37
C GLU A 7 0.92 -8.21 -23.65
N ASP A 8 0.74 -7.84 -24.91
CA ASP A 8 0.39 -6.47 -25.26
C ASP A 8 -1.10 -6.28 -24.98
N ILE A 9 -1.41 -5.51 -23.96
CA ILE A 9 -2.79 -5.20 -23.54
C ILE A 9 -3.36 -3.97 -24.25
N GLY A 10 -2.66 -3.42 -25.22
CA GLY A 10 -3.08 -2.30 -26.03
C GLY A 10 -3.04 -0.96 -25.29
N ASN A 11 -3.79 0.01 -25.82
CA ASN A 11 -3.83 1.37 -25.27
C ASN A 11 -4.76 1.44 -24.06
N CYS A 12 -4.22 1.26 -22.86
CA CYS A 12 -4.94 1.27 -21.61
C CYS A 12 -4.30 2.23 -20.60
N GLN A 13 -5.06 2.62 -19.58
CA GLN A 13 -4.59 3.46 -18.48
C GLN A 13 -4.69 2.70 -17.17
N ASP A 14 -3.79 3.01 -16.24
CA ASP A 14 -3.90 2.54 -14.87
C ASP A 14 -5.11 3.16 -14.16
N LEU A 15 -5.40 2.66 -12.98
CA LEU A 15 -6.57 3.10 -12.22
C LEU A 15 -6.27 4.20 -11.20
N THR A 16 -5.19 4.97 -11.33
CA THR A 16 -4.91 6.12 -10.45
C THR A 16 -6.01 7.18 -10.48
N SER A 17 -6.82 7.21 -11.54
CA SER A 17 -8.02 8.07 -11.64
C SER A 17 -9.04 7.83 -10.52
N ILE A 18 -9.03 6.68 -9.83
CA ILE A 18 -9.93 6.41 -8.69
C ILE A 18 -9.75 7.43 -7.55
N TYR A 19 -8.57 8.05 -7.40
CA TYR A 19 -8.34 9.07 -6.36
C TYR A 19 -9.12 10.36 -6.60
N GLN A 20 -9.71 10.55 -7.77
CA GLN A 20 -10.62 11.66 -8.07
C GLN A 20 -12.06 11.34 -7.65
N SER A 21 -12.37 10.05 -7.39
CA SER A 21 -13.66 9.59 -6.90
C SER A 21 -13.69 9.52 -5.38
N THR A 22 -14.87 9.36 -4.81
CA THR A 22 -15.10 9.01 -3.40
C THR A 22 -15.83 7.68 -3.26
N ILE A 23 -16.16 7.05 -4.38
CA ILE A 23 -16.95 5.82 -4.44
C ILE A 23 -16.16 4.77 -5.25
N ILE A 24 -16.07 3.58 -4.70
CA ILE A 24 -15.53 2.40 -5.37
C ILE A 24 -16.63 1.33 -5.36
N PRO A 25 -16.99 0.75 -6.51
CA PRO A 25 -17.95 -0.36 -6.56
C PRO A 25 -17.46 -1.58 -5.77
N LYS A 26 -18.38 -2.25 -5.08
CA LYS A 26 -18.02 -3.42 -4.26
C LYS A 26 -17.45 -4.56 -5.11
N ASP A 27 -18.03 -4.83 -6.25
CA ASP A 27 -17.56 -5.86 -7.18
C ASP A 27 -16.13 -5.63 -7.67
N PHE A 28 -15.72 -4.35 -7.76
CA PHE A 28 -14.34 -4.01 -8.08
C PHE A 28 -13.38 -4.38 -6.94
N ILE A 29 -13.78 -4.14 -5.68
CA ILE A 29 -12.99 -4.54 -4.50
C ILE A 29 -12.87 -6.06 -4.43
N ASP A 30 -13.94 -6.78 -4.70
CA ASP A 30 -13.94 -8.24 -4.74
C ASP A 30 -12.96 -8.77 -5.81
N LYS A 31 -12.90 -8.14 -7.00
CA LYS A 31 -11.91 -8.48 -8.04
C LYS A 31 -10.46 -8.24 -7.59
N LEU A 32 -10.21 -7.13 -6.88
CA LEU A 32 -8.87 -6.83 -6.32
C LEU A 32 -8.46 -7.90 -5.31
N ILE A 33 -9.36 -8.30 -4.41
CA ILE A 33 -9.10 -9.35 -3.42
C ILE A 33 -8.87 -10.70 -4.10
N MET A 34 -9.64 -11.02 -5.15
CA MET A 34 -9.41 -12.23 -5.95
C MET A 34 -8.04 -12.23 -6.61
N GLY A 35 -7.59 -11.09 -7.16
CA GLY A 35 -6.25 -10.94 -7.72
C GLY A 35 -5.15 -11.23 -6.70
N LEU A 36 -5.27 -10.68 -5.48
CA LEU A 36 -4.32 -10.97 -4.39
C LEU A 36 -4.39 -12.45 -3.96
N ASN A 37 -5.58 -13.01 -3.82
CA ASN A 37 -5.72 -14.45 -3.51
C ASN A 37 -5.01 -15.30 -4.55
N TYR A 38 -5.16 -14.98 -5.83
CA TYR A 38 -4.49 -15.69 -6.92
C TYR A 38 -2.96 -15.60 -6.81
N ILE A 39 -2.42 -14.40 -6.60
CA ILE A 39 -0.97 -14.18 -6.46
C ILE A 39 -0.44 -14.91 -5.22
N HIS A 40 -1.09 -14.76 -4.07
CA HIS A 40 -0.62 -15.30 -2.79
C HIS A 40 -0.74 -16.83 -2.69
N GLN A 41 -1.58 -17.47 -3.51
CA GLN A 41 -1.72 -18.93 -3.57
C GLN A 41 -0.74 -19.60 -4.53
N GLN A 42 0.06 -18.83 -5.27
CA GLN A 42 1.04 -19.40 -6.19
C GLN A 42 2.11 -20.19 -5.43
N LYS A 43 2.32 -21.44 -5.84
CA LYS A 43 3.43 -22.26 -5.32
C LYS A 43 4.71 -21.86 -6.03
N ILE A 44 5.56 -21.14 -5.35
CA ILE A 44 6.81 -20.64 -5.89
C ILE A 44 7.95 -21.59 -5.51
N SER A 45 8.84 -21.87 -6.48
CA SER A 45 10.07 -22.64 -6.22
C SER A 45 10.97 -21.92 -5.21
N LYS A 46 11.80 -22.67 -4.48
CA LYS A 46 12.72 -22.14 -3.47
C LYS A 46 13.75 -21.09 -4.01
N VAL A 47 13.83 -20.93 -5.31
CA VAL A 47 14.80 -20.08 -6.03
C VAL A 47 14.17 -18.73 -6.49
N TYR A 48 13.09 -18.27 -5.88
CA TYR A 48 12.53 -16.96 -6.22
C TYR A 48 13.48 -15.83 -5.77
N PRO A 49 13.68 -14.79 -6.58
CA PRO A 49 14.57 -13.68 -6.25
C PRO A 49 14.17 -12.98 -4.95
N GLU A 50 15.14 -12.69 -4.08
CA GLU A 50 14.89 -11.98 -2.83
C GLU A 50 14.66 -10.48 -3.02
N ASN A 51 15.00 -9.94 -4.17
CA ASN A 51 14.84 -8.53 -4.55
C ASN A 51 15.45 -7.54 -3.54
N LYS A 52 16.59 -7.91 -2.95
CA LYS A 52 17.20 -7.24 -1.78
C LYS A 52 17.38 -5.74 -1.94
N LEU A 53 17.86 -5.28 -3.09
CA LEU A 53 18.17 -3.86 -3.31
C LEU A 53 16.89 -3.02 -3.37
N LEU A 54 15.88 -3.44 -4.14
CA LEU A 54 14.60 -2.76 -4.20
C LEU A 54 13.84 -2.82 -2.87
N ARG A 55 13.86 -3.96 -2.19
CA ARG A 55 13.28 -4.07 -0.84
C ARG A 55 13.93 -3.11 0.15
N LYS A 56 15.27 -2.98 0.13
CA LYS A 56 15.98 -2.02 1.00
C LYS A 56 15.61 -0.57 0.67
N LEU A 57 15.49 -0.23 -0.61
CA LEU A 57 15.03 1.09 -1.06
C LEU A 57 13.59 1.34 -0.58
N ASN A 58 12.68 0.39 -0.82
CA ASN A 58 11.30 0.48 -0.38
C ASN A 58 11.19 0.56 1.15
N HIS A 59 12.02 -0.18 1.89
CA HIS A 59 12.05 -0.08 3.35
C HIS A 59 12.33 1.34 3.82
N GLN A 60 13.29 2.05 3.22
CA GLN A 60 13.57 3.45 3.55
C GLN A 60 12.37 4.35 3.24
N HIS A 61 11.75 4.18 2.07
CA HIS A 61 10.65 5.03 1.61
C HIS A 61 9.33 4.75 2.32
N ILE A 62 9.11 3.52 2.80
CA ILE A 62 7.85 3.11 3.43
C ILE A 62 7.92 3.26 4.95
N PHE A 63 9.01 2.83 5.60
CA PHE A 63 9.06 2.66 7.05
C PHE A 63 9.95 3.70 7.77
N ILE A 64 10.75 4.49 7.05
CA ILE A 64 11.68 5.45 7.67
C ILE A 64 11.33 6.89 7.30
N LEU A 65 11.49 7.27 6.04
CA LEU A 65 11.39 8.67 5.61
C LEU A 65 10.07 9.36 5.97
N PRO A 66 8.88 8.73 5.89
CA PRO A 66 7.64 9.39 6.27
C PRO A 66 7.52 9.71 7.75
N PHE A 67 8.32 9.06 8.62
CA PHE A 67 8.18 9.05 10.08
C PHE A 67 9.34 9.71 10.84
N ILE A 68 10.26 10.33 10.13
CA ILE A 68 11.34 11.13 10.70
C ILE A 68 11.27 12.55 10.16
N GLU A 69 11.86 13.50 10.89
CA GLU A 69 12.03 14.86 10.38
C GLU A 69 12.94 14.86 9.17
N ASN A 70 12.55 15.57 8.13
CA ASN A 70 13.26 15.70 6.86
C ASN A 70 12.76 16.90 6.07
N ASP A 71 13.42 17.20 4.95
CA ASP A 71 13.17 18.36 4.11
C ASP A 71 12.19 18.07 2.93
N ILE A 72 11.35 17.04 3.04
CA ILE A 72 10.30 16.81 2.03
C ILE A 72 9.41 18.06 1.95
N PRO A 73 9.26 18.67 0.75
CA PRO A 73 8.58 19.95 0.59
C PRO A 73 7.05 19.80 0.61
N LEU A 74 6.50 19.35 1.75
CA LEU A 74 5.08 19.02 1.91
C LEU A 74 4.15 20.22 1.65
N ASP A 75 4.60 21.44 1.95
CA ASP A 75 3.80 22.64 1.71
C ASP A 75 3.73 23.03 0.22
N HIS A 76 4.61 22.51 -0.64
CA HIS A 76 4.47 22.63 -2.10
C HIS A 76 3.35 21.69 -2.61
N VAL A 77 3.08 20.59 -1.92
CA VAL A 77 1.94 19.72 -2.23
C VAL A 77 0.64 20.34 -1.78
N GLN A 78 0.63 20.86 -0.54
CA GLN A 78 -0.53 21.57 0.02
C GLN A 78 -0.10 22.42 1.21
N LYS A 79 -0.41 23.72 1.18
CA LYS A 79 -0.12 24.66 2.27
C LYS A 79 -0.65 24.13 3.62
N GLY A 80 0.21 24.08 4.64
CA GLY A 80 -0.11 23.59 5.98
C GLY A 80 0.09 22.06 6.17
N LEU A 81 0.47 21.34 5.12
CA LEU A 81 0.70 19.90 5.22
C LEU A 81 1.96 19.57 6.04
N LYS A 82 3.00 20.41 5.98
CA LYS A 82 4.22 20.26 6.80
C LYS A 82 3.89 20.31 8.28
N GLU A 83 3.08 21.27 8.71
CA GLU A 83 2.67 21.40 10.11
C GLU A 83 1.78 20.21 10.54
N LEU A 84 0.86 19.79 9.68
CA LEU A 84 0.02 18.61 9.93
C LEU A 84 0.84 17.32 10.08
N ALA A 85 1.98 17.20 9.42
CA ALA A 85 2.85 16.03 9.45
C ALA A 85 3.67 15.89 10.74
N LYS A 86 4.01 17.00 11.42
CA LYS A 86 4.90 17.02 12.60
C LYS A 86 4.55 15.99 13.68
N PRO A 87 3.29 15.87 14.15
CA PRO A 87 2.95 14.90 15.21
C PRO A 87 3.26 13.46 14.83
N PHE A 88 3.22 13.11 13.55
CA PHE A 88 3.49 11.75 13.06
C PHE A 88 4.99 11.50 12.90
N LYS A 89 5.76 12.53 12.54
CA LYS A 89 7.22 12.45 12.37
C LYS A 89 8.01 12.47 13.68
N THR A 90 7.41 12.96 14.77
CA THR A 90 8.05 13.07 16.10
C THR A 90 7.55 12.03 17.10
N ASN A 91 6.58 11.19 16.73
CA ASN A 91 5.98 10.20 17.62
C ASN A 91 6.86 8.94 17.74
N LYS A 92 7.60 8.84 18.83
CA LYS A 92 8.52 7.72 19.11
C LYS A 92 7.78 6.36 19.25
N ILE A 93 6.57 6.35 19.82
CA ILE A 93 5.79 5.12 20.00
C ILE A 93 5.34 4.61 18.63
N LEU A 94 4.81 5.50 17.81
CA LEU A 94 4.42 5.20 16.42
C LEU A 94 5.61 4.67 15.63
N PHE A 95 6.75 5.37 15.67
CA PHE A 95 7.96 4.98 14.96
C PHE A 95 8.51 3.62 15.40
N LYS A 96 8.43 3.28 16.68
CA LYS A 96 8.82 1.96 17.20
C LYS A 96 8.00 0.84 16.54
N LYS A 97 6.67 0.97 16.55
CA LYS A 97 5.76 -0.01 15.90
C LYS A 97 6.02 -0.17 14.41
N ILE A 98 6.24 0.96 13.72
CA ILE A 98 6.55 0.98 12.29
C ILE A 98 7.90 0.30 12.00
N SER A 99 8.91 0.57 12.83
CA SER A 99 10.24 -0.07 12.68
C SER A 99 10.16 -1.59 12.88
N GLU A 100 9.33 -2.07 13.80
CA GLU A 100 9.06 -3.51 14.00
C GLU A 100 8.40 -4.12 12.75
N ALA A 101 7.38 -3.47 12.18
CA ALA A 101 6.75 -3.91 10.94
C ALA A 101 7.72 -3.89 9.74
N GLY A 102 8.61 -2.90 9.69
CA GLY A 102 9.67 -2.81 8.68
C GLY A 102 10.69 -3.95 8.76
N LYS A 103 11.03 -4.42 9.98
CA LYS A 103 11.88 -5.61 10.15
C LYS A 103 11.19 -6.86 9.58
N ILE A 104 9.91 -7.07 9.91
CA ILE A 104 9.12 -8.21 9.38
C ILE A 104 9.01 -8.13 7.85
N TYR A 105 8.82 -6.95 7.27
CA TYR A 105 8.84 -6.76 5.81
C TYR A 105 10.17 -7.21 5.19
N MET A 106 11.30 -7.03 5.88
CA MET A 106 12.63 -7.44 5.41
C MET A 106 12.94 -8.92 5.65
N GLU A 107 12.17 -9.64 6.45
CA GLU A 107 12.33 -11.07 6.65
C GLU A 107 11.94 -11.88 5.40
N LYS A 108 12.45 -13.09 5.30
CA LYS A 108 12.06 -14.02 4.26
C LYS A 108 10.72 -14.65 4.63
N GLY A 109 9.74 -14.54 3.72
CA GLY A 109 8.45 -15.22 3.83
C GLY A 109 8.32 -16.40 2.89
N ASP A 110 7.13 -16.97 2.82
CA ASP A 110 6.73 -18.10 1.99
C ASP A 110 5.67 -17.75 0.94
N THR A 111 5.11 -16.56 1.02
CA THR A 111 4.03 -16.09 0.14
C THR A 111 4.59 -15.13 -0.91
N LEU A 112 4.27 -15.36 -2.19
CA LEU A 112 4.59 -14.44 -3.26
C LEU A 112 3.79 -13.15 -3.07
N LEU A 113 4.48 -12.02 -2.95
CA LEU A 113 3.87 -10.70 -2.92
C LEU A 113 4.01 -10.01 -4.28
N HIS A 114 3.07 -9.14 -4.60
CA HIS A 114 3.22 -8.15 -5.65
C HIS A 114 4.25 -7.07 -5.25
N GLY A 115 4.20 -6.63 -3.99
CA GLY A 115 5.14 -5.69 -3.40
C GLY A 115 4.82 -4.21 -3.61
N ASP A 116 3.89 -3.87 -4.54
CA ASP A 116 3.32 -2.52 -4.74
C ASP A 116 1.91 -2.63 -5.36
N TYR A 117 0.98 -3.31 -4.63
CA TYR A 117 -0.37 -3.60 -5.10
C TYR A 117 -1.32 -2.41 -4.91
N TYR A 118 -1.21 -1.42 -5.78
CA TYR A 118 -1.93 -0.15 -5.71
C TYR A 118 -2.54 0.24 -7.06
N PRO A 119 -3.38 1.28 -7.16
CA PRO A 119 -4.07 1.67 -8.40
C PRO A 119 -3.19 1.90 -9.63
N GLY A 120 -1.91 2.28 -9.46
CA GLY A 120 -0.96 2.38 -10.58
C GLY A 120 -0.58 1.02 -11.17
N SER A 121 -0.76 -0.07 -10.42
CA SER A 121 -0.51 -1.44 -10.87
C SER A 121 -1.80 -2.16 -11.29
N TRP A 122 -2.94 -1.46 -11.36
CA TRP A 122 -4.23 -2.05 -11.76
C TRP A 122 -4.70 -1.47 -13.09
N ILE A 123 -5.10 -2.33 -14.01
CA ILE A 123 -5.67 -1.96 -15.31
C ILE A 123 -6.99 -2.69 -15.50
N GLN A 124 -8.05 -1.95 -15.80
CA GLN A 124 -9.34 -2.52 -16.17
C GLN A 124 -9.45 -2.61 -17.70
N LEU A 125 -9.53 -3.84 -18.21
CA LEU A 125 -9.83 -4.13 -19.61
C LEU A 125 -11.21 -4.78 -19.70
N ASP A 126 -12.20 -4.06 -20.18
CA ASP A 126 -13.58 -4.51 -20.21
C ASP A 126 -14.03 -5.12 -18.86
N LYS A 127 -14.17 -6.43 -18.81
CA LYS A 127 -14.55 -7.17 -17.57
C LYS A 127 -13.35 -7.75 -16.81
N ARG A 128 -12.14 -7.70 -17.38
CA ARG A 128 -10.90 -8.27 -16.82
C ARG A 128 -10.13 -7.20 -16.05
N LEU A 129 -9.70 -7.52 -14.84
CA LEU A 129 -8.72 -6.76 -14.09
C LEU A 129 -7.34 -7.36 -14.35
N CYS A 130 -6.43 -6.56 -14.89
CA CYS A 130 -5.02 -6.93 -15.08
C CYS A 130 -4.18 -6.29 -13.98
N ILE A 131 -3.25 -7.06 -13.44
CA ILE A 131 -2.26 -6.60 -12.46
C ILE A 131 -0.92 -6.57 -13.17
N ILE A 132 -0.25 -5.41 -13.13
CA ILE A 132 0.99 -5.13 -13.84
C ILE A 132 2.10 -4.71 -12.87
N ASP A 133 3.32 -4.52 -13.37
CA ASP A 133 4.50 -4.03 -12.65
C ASP A 133 4.92 -4.88 -11.43
N PRO A 134 5.19 -6.19 -11.62
CA PRO A 134 5.62 -7.07 -10.53
C PRO A 134 7.09 -6.88 -10.13
N GLU A 135 7.73 -5.78 -10.48
CA GLU A 135 9.16 -5.52 -10.26
C GLU A 135 9.55 -5.52 -8.78
N PHE A 136 8.62 -5.17 -7.89
CA PHE A 136 8.81 -5.18 -6.44
C PHE A 136 8.49 -6.54 -5.81
N SER A 137 8.17 -7.56 -6.58
CA SER A 137 7.74 -8.86 -6.07
C SER A 137 8.87 -9.58 -5.32
N PHE A 138 8.49 -10.26 -4.23
CA PHE A 138 9.38 -11.09 -3.41
C PHE A 138 8.55 -12.06 -2.56
N LEU A 139 9.21 -12.99 -1.86
CA LEU A 139 8.55 -13.86 -0.88
C LEU A 139 8.54 -13.18 0.49
N GLY A 140 7.35 -12.82 0.99
CA GLY A 140 7.21 -12.01 2.20
C GLY A 140 5.88 -12.20 2.94
N PRO A 141 5.55 -11.27 3.88
CA PRO A 141 4.30 -11.31 4.64
C PRO A 141 3.13 -10.81 3.78
N LYS A 142 2.17 -11.68 3.49
CA LYS A 142 0.98 -11.36 2.69
C LYS A 142 0.14 -10.19 3.23
N GLU A 143 0.24 -9.94 4.52
CA GLU A 143 -0.36 -8.80 5.21
C GLU A 143 0.09 -7.45 4.62
N PHE A 144 1.28 -7.40 4.00
CA PHE A 144 1.79 -6.19 3.37
C PHE A 144 0.94 -5.79 2.17
N ASP A 145 0.75 -6.68 1.19
CA ASP A 145 -0.05 -6.38 0.00
C ASP A 145 -1.52 -6.08 0.35
N LEU A 146 -2.08 -6.83 1.30
CA LEU A 146 -3.44 -6.58 1.81
C LEU A 146 -3.56 -5.22 2.46
N GLY A 147 -2.58 -4.84 3.28
CA GLY A 147 -2.52 -3.53 3.92
C GLY A 147 -2.41 -2.40 2.90
N VAL A 148 -1.54 -2.57 1.90
CA VAL A 148 -1.37 -1.60 0.79
C VAL A 148 -2.69 -1.44 0.03
N MET A 149 -3.31 -2.52 -0.44
CA MET A 149 -4.59 -2.45 -1.15
C MET A 149 -5.67 -1.74 -0.33
N ALA A 150 -5.87 -2.15 0.92
CA ALA A 150 -6.88 -1.55 1.80
C ALA A 150 -6.61 -0.06 2.03
N ALA A 151 -5.34 0.34 2.18
CA ALA A 151 -4.94 1.73 2.33
C ALA A 151 -5.37 2.59 1.14
N HIS A 152 -5.15 2.11 -0.08
CA HIS A 152 -5.50 2.85 -1.29
C HIS A 152 -7.02 2.99 -1.47
N ILE A 153 -7.79 1.98 -1.08
CA ILE A 153 -9.26 2.06 -1.05
C ILE A 153 -9.72 3.09 -0.01
N ILE A 154 -9.10 3.12 1.18
CA ILE A 154 -9.40 4.10 2.23
C ILE A 154 -8.98 5.51 1.79
N LEU A 155 -7.82 5.69 1.16
CA LEU A 155 -7.37 6.98 0.62
C LEU A 155 -8.36 7.53 -0.40
N THR A 156 -8.98 6.65 -1.21
CA THR A 156 -10.01 7.01 -2.19
C THR A 156 -11.35 7.35 -1.52
N THR A 157 -11.84 6.51 -0.62
CA THR A 157 -13.21 6.60 -0.08
C THR A 157 -13.30 7.38 1.23
N GLY A 158 -12.22 7.45 2.00
CA GLY A 158 -12.21 7.98 3.35
C GLY A 158 -12.82 7.03 4.41
N GLN A 159 -13.16 5.80 4.06
CA GLN A 159 -13.97 4.91 4.89
C GLN A 159 -13.20 3.68 5.36
N ARG A 160 -13.11 3.48 6.68
CA ARG A 160 -12.48 2.30 7.30
C ARG A 160 -13.20 0.99 6.97
N LEU A 161 -14.49 1.02 6.69
CA LEU A 161 -15.30 -0.16 6.36
C LEU A 161 -14.63 -1.06 5.30
N PHE A 162 -13.92 -0.46 4.36
CA PHE A 162 -13.26 -1.21 3.29
C PHE A 162 -12.06 -2.04 3.77
N PHE A 163 -11.42 -1.67 4.88
CA PHE A 163 -10.46 -2.55 5.54
C PHE A 163 -11.14 -3.84 6.04
N ASP A 164 -12.27 -3.69 6.73
CA ASP A 164 -13.00 -4.82 7.30
C ASP A 164 -13.53 -5.76 6.18
N LEU A 165 -13.98 -5.20 5.05
CA LEU A 165 -14.37 -5.97 3.87
C LEU A 165 -13.18 -6.73 3.26
N THR A 166 -12.02 -6.12 3.17
CA THR A 166 -10.79 -6.76 2.67
C THR A 166 -10.45 -7.98 3.52
N ILE A 167 -10.44 -7.82 4.85
CA ILE A 167 -10.14 -8.92 5.79
C ILE A 167 -11.16 -10.05 5.67
N LYS A 168 -12.46 -9.70 5.61
CA LYS A 168 -13.56 -10.68 5.54
C LYS A 168 -13.53 -11.52 4.26
N ASN A 169 -13.17 -10.92 3.12
CA ASN A 169 -13.28 -11.57 1.80
C ASN A 169 -11.95 -12.21 1.36
N TYR A 170 -10.84 -11.96 2.07
CA TYR A 170 -9.57 -12.60 1.75
C TYR A 170 -9.56 -14.07 2.18
N GLN A 171 -9.03 -14.94 1.30
CA GLN A 171 -8.96 -16.38 1.52
C GLN A 171 -7.59 -16.75 2.14
N GLY A 172 -7.60 -17.14 3.38
CA GLY A 172 -6.40 -17.59 4.07
C GLY A 172 -6.24 -17.00 5.47
N LYS A 173 -5.36 -17.61 6.26
CA LYS A 173 -5.03 -17.10 7.60
C LYS A 173 -4.13 -15.89 7.47
N ILE A 174 -4.47 -14.81 8.14
CA ILE A 174 -3.69 -13.57 8.19
C ILE A 174 -3.57 -13.05 9.62
N ASN A 175 -2.52 -12.31 9.87
CA ASN A 175 -2.39 -11.50 11.07
C ASN A 175 -3.09 -10.15 10.85
N VAL A 176 -4.33 -10.03 11.32
CA VAL A 176 -5.16 -8.83 11.17
C VAL A 176 -4.48 -7.58 11.73
N ASN A 177 -3.79 -7.72 12.88
CA ASN A 177 -3.07 -6.58 13.46
C ASN A 177 -1.92 -6.10 12.58
N MET A 178 -1.15 -7.03 12.01
CA MET A 178 -0.07 -6.67 11.08
C MET A 178 -0.63 -6.03 9.80
N THR A 179 -1.75 -6.54 9.27
CA THR A 179 -2.45 -5.92 8.13
C THR A 179 -2.92 -4.49 8.44
N LYS A 180 -3.45 -4.23 9.66
CA LYS A 180 -3.80 -2.87 10.11
C LYS A 180 -2.56 -1.97 10.11
N ILE A 181 -1.45 -2.45 10.65
CA ILE A 181 -0.20 -1.69 10.74
C ILE A 181 0.28 -1.32 9.34
N TYR A 182 0.37 -2.26 8.40
CA TYR A 182 0.77 -1.97 7.02
C TYR A 182 -0.19 -1.01 6.31
N CYS A 183 -1.50 -1.16 6.53
CA CYS A 183 -2.50 -0.23 6.01
C CYS A 183 -2.29 1.20 6.54
N GLY A 184 -2.09 1.35 7.84
CA GLY A 184 -1.82 2.65 8.45
C GLY A 184 -0.52 3.28 7.96
N ILE A 185 0.55 2.49 7.84
CA ILE A 185 1.84 2.93 7.30
C ILE A 185 1.67 3.46 5.88
N GLU A 186 0.97 2.71 5.02
CA GLU A 186 0.76 3.09 3.62
C GLU A 186 -0.04 4.39 3.51
N ILE A 187 -1.11 4.57 4.31
CA ILE A 187 -1.88 5.82 4.34
C ILE A 187 -0.96 7.00 4.71
N ILE A 188 -0.15 6.87 5.77
CA ILE A 188 0.74 7.95 6.22
C ILE A 188 1.78 8.26 5.15
N ARG A 189 2.46 7.24 4.59
CA ARG A 189 3.50 7.48 3.59
C ARG A 189 2.98 8.17 2.33
N ARG A 190 1.73 7.88 1.92
CA ARG A 190 1.11 8.50 0.73
C ARG A 190 0.61 9.91 0.99
N LEU A 191 0.39 10.29 2.23
CA LEU A 191 -0.06 11.65 2.59
C LEU A 191 1.10 12.58 2.96
N ILE A 192 2.14 12.08 3.65
CA ILE A 192 3.23 12.93 4.18
C ILE A 192 4.64 12.37 3.89
N GLY A 193 4.77 11.30 3.11
CA GLY A 193 6.03 10.77 2.62
C GLY A 193 6.43 11.36 1.27
N LEU A 194 7.49 10.79 0.68
CA LEU A 194 8.01 11.21 -0.61
C LEU A 194 7.10 10.82 -1.78
N ALA A 195 6.49 9.63 -1.71
CA ALA A 195 5.66 9.06 -2.78
C ALA A 195 4.21 9.60 -2.72
N GLN A 196 4.03 10.87 -3.06
CA GLN A 196 2.72 11.52 -3.11
C GLN A 196 1.84 10.95 -4.22
N LEU A 197 0.53 11.00 -3.99
CA LEU A 197 -0.50 10.58 -4.95
C LEU A 197 -1.37 11.79 -5.34
N PRO A 198 -2.02 11.78 -6.51
CA PRO A 198 -2.89 12.87 -6.97
C PRO A 198 -4.23 12.90 -6.23
N ILE A 199 -4.20 12.79 -4.90
CA ILE A 199 -5.38 12.73 -4.03
C ILE A 199 -5.91 14.14 -3.76
N LYS A 200 -7.10 14.45 -4.26
CA LYS A 200 -7.78 15.70 -3.97
C LYS A 200 -8.51 15.65 -2.64
N ARG A 201 -7.83 16.04 -1.56
CA ARG A 201 -8.40 16.10 -0.20
C ARG A 201 -8.01 17.41 0.49
N THR A 202 -8.95 17.98 1.24
CA THR A 202 -8.68 19.13 2.11
C THR A 202 -7.75 18.73 3.24
N LEU A 203 -7.07 19.70 3.89
CA LEU A 203 -6.24 19.45 5.07
C LEU A 203 -7.02 18.74 6.19
N LYS A 204 -8.30 19.11 6.39
CA LYS A 204 -9.19 18.46 7.36
C LYS A 204 -9.39 16.96 7.04
N GLN A 205 -9.63 16.65 5.76
CA GLN A 205 -9.78 15.25 5.33
C GLN A 205 -8.47 14.48 5.45
N LYS A 206 -7.33 15.09 5.09
CA LYS A 206 -5.99 14.49 5.30
C LYS A 206 -5.71 14.24 6.79
N LYS A 207 -6.05 15.19 7.66
CA LYS A 207 -5.96 15.03 9.12
C LYS A 207 -6.76 13.82 9.61
N ASN A 208 -7.99 13.68 9.15
CA ASN A 208 -8.83 12.54 9.52
C ASN A 208 -8.25 11.21 9.06
N LEU A 209 -7.70 11.13 7.84
CA LEU A 209 -7.03 9.94 7.32
C LEU A 209 -5.74 9.62 8.09
N LEU A 210 -4.94 10.62 8.45
CA LEU A 210 -3.74 10.44 9.28
C LEU A 210 -4.09 9.94 10.69
N ASN A 211 -5.15 10.47 11.30
CA ASN A 211 -5.63 9.99 12.60
C ASN A 211 -6.16 8.55 12.52
N LEU A 212 -6.91 8.22 11.46
CA LEU A 212 -7.34 6.84 11.20
C LEU A 212 -6.14 5.90 11.07
N ALA A 213 -5.13 6.28 10.30
CA ALA A 213 -3.91 5.50 10.12
C ALA A 213 -3.14 5.30 11.42
N ASN A 214 -3.00 6.36 12.23
CA ASN A 214 -2.38 6.27 13.55
C ASN A 214 -3.12 5.27 14.46
N ASN A 215 -4.45 5.29 14.45
CA ASN A 215 -5.26 4.35 15.22
C ASN A 215 -5.10 2.90 14.73
N LEU A 216 -4.99 2.69 13.40
CA LEU A 216 -4.73 1.36 12.84
C LEU A 216 -3.37 0.80 13.27
N ILE A 217 -2.37 1.65 13.47
CA ILE A 217 -1.02 1.23 13.87
C ILE A 217 -0.93 0.99 15.38
N LEU A 218 -1.60 1.80 16.20
CA LEU A 218 -1.42 1.80 17.65
C LEU A 218 -2.41 0.91 18.41
N GLN A 219 -3.56 0.60 17.81
CA GLN A 219 -4.58 -0.30 18.36
C GLN A 219 -4.42 -1.73 17.85
#